data_aff04a9522a6aa61978b374bfdeefa2f
#
_entry.id   aff04a9522a6aa61978b374bfdeefa2f
#
_cell.length_a   1.000
_cell.length_b   1.000
_cell.length_c   1.000
_cell.angle_alpha   90.00
_cell.angle_beta   90.00
_cell.angle_gamma   90.00
#
_symmetry.space_group_name_H-M   'P 1'
#
loop_
_entity.id
_entity.type
_entity.pdbx_description
1 polymer ?
#
loop_
_entity_poly.entity_id
_entity_poly.type
_entity_poly.pdbx_seq_one_letter_code
_entity_poly.pdbx_strand_id
1 'polypeptide(L)'
;MSREYEIGMLWVEGPLSYIEGLCAKSFVDAGHAVKLYHYGEVSNVPDGVECVHGNEILQIDRFIRHGRTGSFALFSDVFRYHLLAKRDRVIWADLDAYCRRPFHSDTGHFFGWESPRHINGGVLGLPRDSEALGALLEMTRDEYGIPEWFRPEERDALARLRDAGTPMHVSEMDWGVWGPHALTHYLHKTGEARHALPREVLYPVGFGDRRKLVRAAGHDKIAAQVRPETVSIHFYGRRIKRFIGNHGGVPEPGSYLDALLRQHGMAPEPVIDKPAPLPAPAKKRRAVAMVEETGAAVAAQASPAVASAPTPVANPLTALADRYGSDKGSAKHRYTELYHMLFNPFRRRRIGFLEMGLLIGGPEHGESADRPTVDLPSVRMWLDYFPKARVHGLDVSDFSWFEHERFTFHRCDMGDRSQIARAVAGIDPAPMIVVDDASHASHHQQNAFLEVFPKMPSGGLYVIEDLRWQPKTYEQAGITKTADLFRSYLDTRRFAHSDSGVAAEFDALIPAIAGCMLVPAFYQKGRKDQVAVVHKL
;
A
#
# COMPACT_ATOMS: atom_id res chain seq x y z
N MET A 1 8.95 43.13 16.22
CA MET A 1 7.93 42.20 15.70
C MET A 1 8.66 41.01 15.11
N SER A 2 8.55 39.83 15.70
CA SER A 2 9.15 38.63 15.10
C SER A 2 8.47 38.40 13.77
N ARG A 3 9.22 38.38 12.66
CA ARG A 3 8.67 38.05 11.34
C ARG A 3 8.17 36.61 11.41
N GLU A 4 6.88 36.41 11.15
CA GLU A 4 6.27 35.08 11.08
C GLU A 4 6.91 34.25 9.96
N TYR A 5 6.89 32.92 10.13
CA TYR A 5 7.37 32.01 9.09
C TYR A 5 6.37 31.96 7.93
N GLU A 6 6.87 32.06 6.70
CA GLU A 6 6.10 31.73 5.49
C GLU A 6 5.91 30.21 5.42
N ILE A 7 4.76 29.75 4.96
CA ILE A 7 4.50 28.33 4.70
C ILE A 7 4.59 28.06 3.21
N GLY A 8 5.46 27.12 2.86
CA GLY A 8 5.57 26.63 1.49
C GLY A 8 4.93 25.25 1.31
N MET A 9 4.09 25.11 0.30
CA MET A 9 3.38 23.88 -0.05
C MET A 9 3.57 23.58 -1.54
N LEU A 10 3.38 22.33 -1.96
CA LEU A 10 3.46 21.94 -3.38
C LEU A 10 2.22 21.16 -3.80
N TRP A 11 1.60 21.61 -4.91
CA TRP A 11 0.62 20.82 -5.64
C TRP A 11 0.94 20.91 -7.14
N VAL A 12 1.32 19.78 -7.74
CA VAL A 12 1.89 19.82 -9.10
C VAL A 12 0.89 20.37 -10.11
N GLU A 13 -0.33 19.82 -10.11
CA GLU A 13 -1.40 20.22 -11.03
C GLU A 13 -2.77 19.66 -10.60
N GLY A 14 -3.85 20.21 -11.14
CA GLY A 14 -5.22 19.76 -10.93
C GLY A 14 -5.92 20.42 -9.73
N PRO A 15 -7.20 20.10 -9.49
CA PRO A 15 -7.98 20.69 -8.41
C PRO A 15 -7.52 20.18 -7.04
N LEU A 16 -7.50 21.07 -6.06
CA LEU A 16 -7.42 20.70 -4.64
C LEU A 16 -8.74 20.06 -4.22
N SER A 17 -8.70 19.00 -3.43
CA SER A 17 -9.88 18.55 -2.71
C SER A 17 -10.11 19.40 -1.45
N TYR A 18 -11.28 19.25 -0.82
CA TYR A 18 -11.56 19.94 0.43
C TYR A 18 -10.55 19.64 1.55
N ILE A 19 -9.83 18.52 1.48
CA ILE A 19 -8.79 18.14 2.46
C ILE A 19 -7.55 19.01 2.30
N GLU A 20 -7.02 19.11 1.06
CA GLU A 20 -5.90 19.99 0.75
C GLU A 20 -6.29 21.45 0.98
N GLY A 21 -7.50 21.84 0.55
CA GLY A 21 -8.03 23.18 0.79
C GLY A 21 -8.13 23.51 2.27
N LEU A 22 -8.63 22.60 3.11
CA LEU A 22 -8.69 22.77 4.56
C LEU A 22 -7.29 22.98 5.16
N CYS A 23 -6.32 22.15 4.77
CA CYS A 23 -4.96 22.28 5.28
C CYS A 23 -4.34 23.62 4.89
N ALA A 24 -4.41 24.03 3.62
CA ALA A 24 -3.89 25.33 3.19
C ALA A 24 -4.60 26.49 3.91
N LYS A 25 -5.94 26.46 3.99
CA LYS A 25 -6.73 27.48 4.69
C LYS A 25 -6.39 27.58 6.16
N SER A 26 -6.13 26.46 6.83
CA SER A 26 -5.81 26.44 8.26
C SER A 26 -4.54 27.27 8.60
N PHE A 27 -3.56 27.30 7.69
CA PHE A 27 -2.37 28.15 7.87
C PHE A 27 -2.67 29.62 7.62
N VAL A 28 -3.49 29.95 6.63
CA VAL A 28 -3.95 31.32 6.39
C VAL A 28 -4.71 31.86 7.61
N ASP A 29 -5.65 31.05 8.12
CA ASP A 29 -6.47 31.42 9.29
C ASP A 29 -5.63 31.51 10.58
N ALA A 30 -4.49 30.82 10.64
CA ALA A 30 -3.51 30.95 11.72
C ALA A 30 -2.58 32.16 11.58
N GLY A 31 -2.69 32.95 10.49
CA GLY A 31 -1.93 34.18 10.27
C GLY A 31 -0.64 34.02 9.48
N HIS A 32 -0.37 32.86 8.90
CA HIS A 32 0.79 32.65 8.05
C HIS A 32 0.57 33.18 6.62
N ALA A 33 1.63 33.74 6.00
CA ALA A 33 1.70 33.84 4.56
C ALA A 33 1.87 32.45 3.97
N VAL A 34 1.00 32.04 3.05
CA VAL A 34 1.00 30.69 2.46
C VAL A 34 1.28 30.77 0.97
N LYS A 35 2.32 30.06 0.51
CA LYS A 35 2.64 29.90 -0.91
C LYS A 35 2.43 28.47 -1.35
N LEU A 36 1.55 28.33 -2.35
CA LEU A 36 1.30 27.07 -3.04
C LEU A 36 2.09 27.05 -4.34
N TYR A 37 3.17 26.28 -4.35
CA TYR A 37 3.96 26.07 -5.55
C TYR A 37 3.30 25.06 -6.48
N HIS A 38 3.30 25.33 -7.79
CA HIS A 38 2.66 24.45 -8.78
C HIS A 38 3.44 24.45 -10.11
N TYR A 39 3.16 23.46 -10.97
CA TYR A 39 3.78 23.36 -12.30
C TYR A 39 2.75 23.31 -13.43
N GLY A 40 1.49 23.07 -13.14
CA GLY A 40 0.36 23.11 -14.04
C GLY A 40 -0.77 23.96 -13.46
N GLU A 41 -1.95 23.90 -14.06
CA GLU A 41 -3.11 24.61 -13.54
C GLU A 41 -3.58 23.98 -12.22
N VAL A 42 -3.85 24.84 -11.23
CA VAL A 42 -4.40 24.44 -9.93
C VAL A 42 -5.70 25.21 -9.70
N SER A 43 -6.74 24.51 -9.26
CA SER A 43 -8.04 25.10 -8.94
C SER A 43 -8.50 24.72 -7.54
N ASN A 44 -9.58 25.33 -7.06
CA ASN A 44 -10.12 25.19 -5.70
C ASN A 44 -9.11 25.61 -4.60
N VAL A 45 -8.29 26.61 -4.92
CA VAL A 45 -7.32 27.19 -3.98
C VAL A 45 -8.07 28.13 -3.04
N PRO A 46 -7.92 27.99 -1.69
CA PRO A 46 -8.56 28.88 -0.74
C PRO A 46 -8.07 30.33 -0.86
N ASP A 47 -8.93 31.28 -0.53
CA ASP A 47 -8.55 32.69 -0.42
C ASP A 47 -7.40 32.89 0.57
N GLY A 48 -6.49 33.80 0.24
CA GLY A 48 -5.29 34.10 1.04
C GLY A 48 -4.09 33.19 0.78
N VAL A 49 -4.21 32.17 -0.08
CA VAL A 49 -3.10 31.36 -0.55
C VAL A 49 -2.55 31.95 -1.86
N GLU A 50 -1.26 32.28 -1.87
CA GLU A 50 -0.56 32.76 -3.06
C GLU A 50 -0.09 31.59 -3.93
N CYS A 51 -0.56 31.51 -5.18
CA CYS A 51 -0.07 30.53 -6.16
C CYS A 51 1.21 31.04 -6.80
N VAL A 52 2.26 30.20 -6.78
CA VAL A 52 3.59 30.54 -7.30
C VAL A 52 4.08 29.41 -8.21
N HIS A 53 4.63 29.75 -9.38
CA HIS A 53 5.17 28.72 -10.26
C HIS A 53 6.41 28.06 -9.66
N GLY A 54 6.42 26.72 -9.63
CA GLY A 54 7.47 25.92 -8.97
C GLY A 54 8.88 26.16 -9.51
N ASN A 55 9.02 26.62 -10.76
CA ASN A 55 10.31 26.99 -11.35
C ASN A 55 11.03 28.14 -10.61
N GLU A 56 10.33 28.91 -9.77
CA GLU A 56 11.00 29.86 -8.87
C GLU A 56 11.91 29.17 -7.86
N ILE A 57 11.59 27.93 -7.52
CA ILE A 57 12.37 27.12 -6.57
C ILE A 57 13.22 26.09 -7.31
N LEU A 58 12.63 25.30 -8.19
CA LEU A 58 13.29 24.20 -8.87
C LEU A 58 12.83 24.13 -10.32
N GLN A 59 13.74 24.39 -11.25
CA GLN A 59 13.50 24.15 -12.67
C GLN A 59 13.66 22.67 -12.96
N ILE A 60 12.75 22.10 -13.72
CA ILE A 60 12.71 20.66 -14.02
C ILE A 60 12.44 20.42 -15.50
N ASP A 61 13.09 19.40 -16.04
CA ASP A 61 12.79 18.85 -17.36
C ASP A 61 11.78 17.69 -17.26
N ARG A 62 11.72 17.01 -16.12
CA ARG A 62 10.82 15.88 -15.84
C ARG A 62 10.53 15.74 -14.35
N PHE A 63 9.38 15.19 -14.03
CA PHE A 63 9.03 14.82 -12.67
C PHE A 63 9.57 13.43 -12.30
N ILE A 64 10.23 13.33 -11.15
CA ILE A 64 10.57 12.05 -10.55
C ILE A 64 9.33 11.51 -9.82
N ARG A 65 8.79 10.42 -10.33
CA ARG A 65 7.62 9.74 -9.73
C ARG A 65 8.03 8.41 -9.14
N HIS A 66 7.43 8.04 -8.01
CA HIS A 66 7.64 6.71 -7.43
C HIS A 66 7.07 5.64 -8.38
N GLY A 67 7.89 4.69 -8.82
CA GLY A 67 7.58 3.75 -9.90
C GLY A 67 6.33 2.92 -9.68
N ARG A 68 6.12 2.38 -8.45
CA ARG A 68 4.95 1.54 -8.12
C ARG A 68 3.65 2.32 -7.95
N THR A 69 3.71 3.59 -7.58
CA THR A 69 2.51 4.34 -7.17
C THR A 69 2.19 5.53 -8.06
N GLY A 70 3.09 5.90 -8.98
CA GLY A 70 2.98 7.10 -9.79
C GLY A 70 2.99 8.41 -8.99
N SER A 71 3.22 8.36 -7.68
CA SER A 71 3.17 9.50 -6.78
C SER A 71 4.33 10.46 -7.02
N PHE A 72 4.08 11.75 -6.82
CA PHE A 72 5.09 12.82 -6.81
C PHE A 72 5.89 12.90 -5.50
N ALA A 73 5.79 11.93 -4.58
CA ALA A 73 6.43 12.03 -3.28
C ALA A 73 7.95 12.26 -3.37
N LEU A 74 8.66 11.53 -4.23
CA LEU A 74 10.11 11.74 -4.46
C LEU A 74 10.39 13.15 -4.95
N PHE A 75 9.60 13.66 -5.90
CA PHE A 75 9.72 15.02 -6.38
C PHE A 75 9.43 16.04 -5.27
N SER A 76 8.41 15.80 -4.46
CA SER A 76 8.08 16.64 -3.30
C SER A 76 9.21 16.68 -2.27
N ASP A 77 9.91 15.55 -2.05
CA ASP A 77 11.07 15.51 -1.16
C ASP A 77 12.23 16.39 -1.69
N VAL A 78 12.55 16.29 -2.97
CA VAL A 78 13.56 17.17 -3.60
C VAL A 78 13.14 18.64 -3.54
N PHE A 79 11.89 18.93 -3.91
CA PHE A 79 11.38 20.30 -3.95
C PHE A 79 11.46 20.98 -2.58
N ARG A 80 11.05 20.31 -1.50
CA ARG A 80 11.10 20.90 -0.13
C ARG A 80 12.52 21.23 0.30
N TYR A 81 13.51 20.41 -0.04
CA TYR A 81 14.92 20.70 0.29
C TYR A 81 15.43 21.92 -0.48
N HIS A 82 15.11 22.05 -1.77
CA HIS A 82 15.44 23.24 -2.55
C HIS A 82 14.72 24.50 -2.05
N LEU A 83 13.46 24.39 -1.63
CA LEU A 83 12.71 25.50 -1.05
C LEU A 83 13.40 26.03 0.21
N LEU A 84 13.73 25.14 1.15
CA LEU A 84 14.40 25.48 2.42
C LEU A 84 15.78 26.11 2.18
N ALA A 85 16.52 25.67 1.17
CA ALA A 85 17.82 26.25 0.83
C ALA A 85 17.71 27.64 0.16
N LYS A 86 16.62 27.89 -0.57
CA LYS A 86 16.44 29.12 -1.35
C LYS A 86 15.75 30.25 -0.60
N ARG A 87 14.86 29.94 0.34
CA ARG A 87 14.02 30.91 1.05
C ARG A 87 14.40 30.99 2.51
N ASP A 88 14.45 32.21 3.01
CA ASP A 88 14.66 32.43 4.45
C ASP A 88 13.32 32.38 5.19
N ARG A 89 13.34 31.88 6.43
CA ARG A 89 12.17 31.84 7.32
C ARG A 89 10.94 31.20 6.67
N VAL A 90 11.15 30.12 5.96
CA VAL A 90 10.10 29.28 5.41
C VAL A 90 10.03 27.95 6.14
N ILE A 91 8.83 27.47 6.39
CA ILE A 91 8.56 26.10 6.83
C ILE A 91 7.77 25.42 5.73
N TRP A 92 8.24 24.25 5.31
CA TRP A 92 7.49 23.37 4.43
C TRP A 92 6.33 22.73 5.19
N ALA A 93 5.17 22.64 4.56
CA ALA A 93 4.06 21.82 5.00
C ALA A 93 3.44 21.03 3.83
N ASP A 94 3.28 19.72 4.01
CA ASP A 94 2.49 18.91 3.09
C ASP A 94 1.03 19.37 3.11
N LEU A 95 0.32 19.27 1.97
CA LEU A 95 -1.10 19.64 1.85
C LEU A 95 -2.07 18.70 2.61
N ASP A 96 -1.55 17.84 3.46
CA ASP A 96 -2.29 17.04 4.41
C ASP A 96 -1.85 17.27 5.87
N ALA A 97 -1.06 18.33 6.10
CA ALA A 97 -0.73 18.86 7.41
C ALA A 97 -1.70 20.01 7.75
N TYR A 98 -2.55 19.80 8.74
CA TYR A 98 -3.48 20.82 9.26
C TYR A 98 -2.78 21.67 10.32
N CYS A 99 -2.83 22.99 10.19
CA CYS A 99 -2.33 23.95 11.15
C CYS A 99 -3.36 24.20 12.26
N ARG A 100 -3.00 23.84 13.49
CA ARG A 100 -3.83 24.13 14.67
C ARG A 100 -3.44 25.43 15.38
N ARG A 101 -2.17 25.80 15.28
CA ARG A 101 -1.58 26.99 15.86
C ARG A 101 -0.44 27.50 14.99
N PRO A 102 -0.11 28.79 15.04
CA PRO A 102 1.01 29.34 14.27
C PRO A 102 2.31 28.59 14.54
N PHE A 103 3.05 28.31 13.46
CA PHE A 103 4.37 27.69 13.55
C PHE A 103 5.44 28.74 13.90
N HIS A 104 6.27 28.41 14.84
CA HIS A 104 7.36 29.28 15.29
C HIS A 104 8.60 28.45 15.62
N SER A 105 9.78 28.99 15.30
CA SER A 105 11.06 28.42 15.69
C SER A 105 12.08 29.54 15.94
N ASP A 106 12.80 29.43 17.05
CA ASP A 106 13.89 30.37 17.37
C ASP A 106 15.19 30.02 16.64
N THR A 107 15.36 28.76 16.25
CA THR A 107 16.59 28.23 15.65
C THR A 107 16.46 27.98 14.14
N GLY A 108 15.26 28.11 13.56
CA GLY A 108 14.97 27.70 12.19
C GLY A 108 14.66 26.21 12.03
N HIS A 109 14.97 25.38 13.03
CA HIS A 109 14.60 23.95 13.02
C HIS A 109 13.15 23.79 13.45
N PHE A 110 12.33 23.15 12.62
CA PHE A 110 10.93 22.88 12.92
C PHE A 110 10.49 21.58 12.25
N PHE A 111 10.65 20.47 12.94
CA PHE A 111 10.28 19.12 12.51
C PHE A 111 10.07 18.25 13.74
N GLY A 112 9.44 17.07 13.57
CA GLY A 112 9.12 16.22 14.71
C GLY A 112 9.11 14.74 14.41
N TRP A 113 9.10 13.97 15.49
CA TRP A 113 8.96 12.52 15.43
C TRP A 113 7.54 12.12 15.00
N GLU A 114 7.41 11.28 13.97
CA GLU A 114 6.16 10.60 13.66
C GLU A 114 6.06 9.26 14.42
N SER A 115 7.19 8.64 14.62
CA SER A 115 7.31 7.36 15.31
C SER A 115 8.63 7.31 16.10
N PRO A 116 8.85 6.32 16.97
CA PRO A 116 10.14 6.18 17.69
C PRO A 116 11.36 6.00 16.76
N ARG A 117 11.15 5.81 15.46
CA ARG A 117 12.22 5.52 14.49
C ARG A 117 12.37 6.55 13.39
N HIS A 118 11.35 7.36 13.13
CA HIS A 118 11.35 8.24 11.96
C HIS A 118 10.89 9.65 12.31
N ILE A 119 11.67 10.61 11.87
CA ILE A 119 11.29 12.01 11.74
C ILE A 119 10.60 12.16 10.38
N ASN A 120 9.42 12.79 10.36
CA ASN A 120 8.65 12.96 9.11
C ASN A 120 8.91 14.35 8.53
N GLY A 121 9.03 14.41 7.20
CA GLY A 121 9.23 15.65 6.46
C GLY A 121 7.92 16.35 6.04
N GLY A 122 6.76 15.88 6.46
CA GLY A 122 5.47 16.48 6.14
C GLY A 122 5.29 17.90 6.72
N VAL A 123 5.99 18.21 7.81
CA VAL A 123 6.27 19.56 8.30
C VAL A 123 7.76 19.64 8.53
N LEU A 124 8.43 20.59 7.85
CA LEU A 124 9.88 20.68 7.89
C LEU A 124 10.37 22.14 7.81
N GLY A 125 11.07 22.59 8.82
CA GLY A 125 11.89 23.79 8.82
C GLY A 125 13.34 23.43 9.12
N LEU A 126 14.26 23.88 8.28
CA LEU A 126 15.70 23.77 8.49
C LEU A 126 16.34 25.13 8.15
N PRO A 127 17.29 25.62 8.95
CA PRO A 127 18.05 26.82 8.57
C PRO A 127 18.88 26.57 7.31
N ARG A 128 19.17 27.62 6.57
CA ARG A 128 19.88 27.50 5.28
C ARG A 128 21.30 26.96 5.40
N ASP A 129 21.91 27.12 6.54
CA ASP A 129 23.23 26.60 6.93
C ASP A 129 23.19 25.24 7.63
N SER A 130 22.02 24.57 7.64
CA SER A 130 21.88 23.21 8.18
C SER A 130 22.76 22.24 7.39
N GLU A 131 23.64 21.52 8.11
CA GLU A 131 24.47 20.44 7.52
C GLU A 131 23.60 19.30 6.97
N ALA A 132 22.49 18.98 7.66
CA ALA A 132 21.56 17.96 7.20
C ALA A 132 20.88 18.39 5.90
N LEU A 133 20.47 19.66 5.75
CA LEU A 133 19.91 20.18 4.50
C LEU A 133 20.92 20.08 3.36
N GLY A 134 22.18 20.46 3.60
CA GLY A 134 23.26 20.32 2.62
C GLY A 134 23.44 18.88 2.15
N ALA A 135 23.48 17.94 3.09
CA ALA A 135 23.61 16.51 2.79
C ALA A 135 22.40 15.94 2.01
N LEU A 136 21.17 16.35 2.36
CA LEU A 136 19.94 15.97 1.64
C LEU A 136 19.94 16.47 0.21
N LEU A 137 20.36 17.72 -0.04
CA LEU A 137 20.49 18.29 -1.37
C LEU A 137 21.54 17.55 -2.21
N GLU A 138 22.68 17.24 -1.62
CA GLU A 138 23.74 16.51 -2.33
C GLU A 138 23.29 15.08 -2.69
N MET A 139 22.69 14.37 -1.73
CA MET A 139 22.21 13.00 -1.93
C MET A 139 21.15 12.91 -3.03
N THR A 140 20.23 13.89 -3.10
CA THR A 140 19.14 13.89 -4.10
C THR A 140 19.58 14.26 -5.53
N ARG A 141 20.84 14.62 -5.75
CA ARG A 141 21.40 14.85 -7.10
C ARG A 141 21.63 13.56 -7.87
N ASP A 142 21.90 12.45 -7.16
CA ASP A 142 22.14 11.15 -7.78
C ASP A 142 20.92 10.24 -7.67
N GLU A 143 20.14 10.17 -8.76
CA GLU A 143 18.94 9.32 -8.83
C GLU A 143 19.26 7.82 -8.78
N TYR A 144 20.53 7.42 -8.86
CA TYR A 144 21.02 6.05 -8.77
C TYR A 144 21.91 5.82 -7.54
N GLY A 145 21.96 6.81 -6.64
CA GLY A 145 22.76 6.76 -5.42
C GLY A 145 22.33 5.62 -4.49
N ILE A 146 23.29 4.98 -3.86
CA ILE A 146 23.04 3.91 -2.88
C ILE A 146 22.85 4.56 -1.50
N PRO A 147 21.65 4.44 -0.87
CA PRO A 147 21.36 5.08 0.41
C PRO A 147 22.28 4.56 1.54
N GLU A 148 22.91 5.46 2.28
CA GLU A 148 23.81 5.13 3.39
C GLU A 148 23.13 4.35 4.52
N TRP A 149 21.82 4.57 4.73
CA TRP A 149 21.00 3.94 5.80
C TRP A 149 20.47 2.56 5.45
N PHE A 150 20.75 2.06 4.25
CA PHE A 150 20.40 0.69 3.92
C PHE A 150 21.37 -0.28 4.63
N ARG A 151 20.86 -1.46 4.92
CA ARG A 151 21.69 -2.52 5.53
C ARG A 151 22.85 -2.91 4.61
N PRO A 152 23.97 -3.38 5.15
CA PRO A 152 25.13 -3.77 4.34
C PRO A 152 24.77 -4.67 3.16
N GLU A 153 23.92 -5.69 3.37
CA GLU A 153 23.51 -6.65 2.34
C GLU A 153 22.70 -5.97 1.21
N GLU A 154 21.88 -4.99 1.56
CA GLU A 154 21.11 -4.21 0.57
C GLU A 154 22.02 -3.28 -0.23
N ARG A 155 22.96 -2.64 0.43
CA ARG A 155 23.95 -1.77 -0.22
C ARG A 155 24.86 -2.57 -1.17
N ASP A 156 25.31 -3.77 -0.76
CA ASP A 156 26.10 -4.66 -1.59
C ASP A 156 25.31 -5.17 -2.80
N ALA A 157 24.01 -5.44 -2.62
CA ALA A 157 23.15 -5.83 -3.74
C ALA A 157 23.00 -4.70 -4.77
N LEU A 158 22.80 -3.45 -4.31
CA LEU A 158 22.72 -2.27 -5.18
C LEU A 158 24.05 -1.96 -5.84
N ALA A 159 25.17 -2.13 -5.13
CA ALA A 159 26.51 -1.97 -5.70
C ALA A 159 26.76 -2.97 -6.83
N ARG A 160 26.41 -4.24 -6.65
CA ARG A 160 26.50 -5.26 -7.71
C ARG A 160 25.67 -4.90 -8.95
N LEU A 161 24.44 -4.36 -8.78
CA LEU A 161 23.63 -3.91 -9.90
C LEU A 161 24.29 -2.74 -10.64
N ARG A 162 24.86 -1.78 -9.90
CA ARG A 162 25.60 -0.66 -10.47
C ARG A 162 26.83 -1.13 -11.24
N ASP A 163 27.61 -2.05 -10.68
CA ASP A 163 28.83 -2.60 -11.30
C ASP A 163 28.50 -3.45 -12.55
N ALA A 164 27.31 -4.05 -12.59
CA ALA A 164 26.77 -4.75 -13.76
C ALA A 164 26.21 -3.80 -14.85
N GLY A 165 26.28 -2.48 -14.67
CA GLY A 165 25.77 -1.49 -15.61
C GLY A 165 24.24 -1.33 -15.61
N THR A 166 23.55 -1.85 -14.59
CA THR A 166 22.09 -1.76 -14.41
C THR A 166 21.74 -1.18 -13.04
N PRO A 167 22.19 0.04 -12.70
CA PRO A 167 21.93 0.63 -11.39
C PRO A 167 20.42 0.79 -11.16
N MET A 168 19.99 0.59 -9.91
CA MET A 168 18.59 0.79 -9.52
C MET A 168 18.30 2.27 -9.39
N HIS A 169 17.29 2.75 -10.11
CA HIS A 169 16.82 4.13 -10.01
C HIS A 169 16.01 4.33 -8.72
N VAL A 170 16.11 5.50 -8.10
CA VAL A 170 15.41 5.83 -6.84
C VAL A 170 13.89 5.62 -6.90
N SER A 171 13.27 5.77 -8.06
CA SER A 171 11.83 5.50 -8.25
C SER A 171 11.43 4.04 -8.01
N GLU A 172 12.37 3.13 -8.09
CA GLU A 172 12.17 1.69 -7.88
C GLU A 172 12.48 1.26 -6.44
N MET A 173 13.10 2.15 -5.65
CA MET A 173 13.42 1.92 -4.24
C MET A 173 12.18 2.03 -3.34
N ASP A 174 12.34 1.73 -2.07
CA ASP A 174 11.25 1.76 -1.10
C ASP A 174 10.68 3.17 -0.88
N TRP A 175 9.37 3.21 -0.54
CA TRP A 175 8.69 4.46 -0.23
C TRP A 175 9.38 5.20 0.91
N GLY A 176 9.60 6.51 0.71
CA GLY A 176 10.21 7.39 1.72
C GLY A 176 11.73 7.38 1.72
N VAL A 177 12.36 6.75 0.74
CA VAL A 177 13.83 6.68 0.64
C VAL A 177 14.47 8.06 0.65
N TRP A 178 13.98 9.02 -0.11
CA TRP A 178 14.46 10.42 -0.09
C TRP A 178 13.74 11.32 0.92
N GLY A 179 12.65 10.84 1.52
CA GLY A 179 11.86 11.53 2.53
C GLY A 179 12.25 11.13 3.94
N PRO A 180 11.34 10.51 4.72
CA PRO A 180 11.54 10.24 6.15
C PRO A 180 12.81 9.47 6.48
N HIS A 181 13.25 8.55 5.61
CA HIS A 181 14.43 7.73 5.86
C HIS A 181 15.72 8.56 5.74
N ALA A 182 15.88 9.29 4.63
CA ALA A 182 17.02 10.18 4.42
C ALA A 182 17.05 11.29 5.47
N LEU A 183 15.91 11.94 5.69
CA LEU A 183 15.78 13.02 6.67
C LEU A 183 16.22 12.55 8.07
N THR A 184 15.69 11.42 8.54
CA THR A 184 16.06 10.86 9.84
C THR A 184 17.54 10.54 9.92
N HIS A 185 18.09 9.92 8.86
CA HIS A 185 19.50 9.55 8.81
C HIS A 185 20.42 10.79 8.93
N TYR A 186 20.21 11.78 8.08
CA TYR A 186 21.10 12.95 8.04
C TYR A 186 20.94 13.84 9.26
N LEU A 187 19.72 14.02 9.81
CA LEU A 187 19.53 14.73 11.07
C LEU A 187 20.26 14.05 12.24
N HIS A 188 20.32 12.74 12.27
CA HIS A 188 21.13 12.02 13.27
C HIS A 188 22.63 12.17 13.00
N LYS A 189 23.06 12.05 11.76
CA LYS A 189 24.47 12.11 11.35
C LYS A 189 25.11 13.48 11.68
N THR A 190 24.33 14.57 11.54
CA THR A 190 24.77 15.95 11.84
C THR A 190 24.48 16.38 13.29
N GLY A 191 23.78 15.54 14.05
CA GLY A 191 23.37 15.87 15.42
C GLY A 191 22.18 16.83 15.51
N GLU A 192 21.57 17.22 14.38
CA GLU A 192 20.41 18.12 14.34
C GLU A 192 19.11 17.44 14.82
N ALA A 193 19.07 16.10 14.90
CA ALA A 193 17.93 15.35 15.46
C ALA A 193 17.55 15.79 16.89
N ARG A 194 18.47 16.42 17.64
CA ARG A 194 18.19 17.01 18.95
C ARG A 194 17.12 18.11 18.95
N HIS A 195 16.84 18.71 17.79
CA HIS A 195 15.79 19.73 17.60
C HIS A 195 14.43 19.13 17.28
N ALA A 196 14.34 17.79 17.12
CA ALA A 196 13.08 17.15 16.78
C ALA A 196 12.04 17.31 17.89
N LEU A 197 10.90 17.88 17.53
CA LEU A 197 9.76 18.05 18.42
C LEU A 197 9.17 16.68 18.80
N PRO A 198 8.63 16.53 20.02
CA PRO A 198 7.86 15.35 20.39
C PRO A 198 6.73 15.07 19.41
N ARG A 199 6.39 13.80 19.26
CA ARG A 199 5.35 13.35 18.31
C ARG A 199 4.03 14.07 18.49
N GLU A 200 3.63 14.30 19.73
CA GLU A 200 2.37 14.95 20.13
C GLU A 200 2.23 16.37 19.62
N VAL A 201 3.34 17.01 19.23
CA VAL A 201 3.35 18.39 18.75
C VAL A 201 2.91 18.47 17.29
N LEU A 202 3.44 17.61 16.41
CA LEU A 202 3.19 17.65 14.96
C LEU A 202 2.37 16.45 14.43
N TYR A 203 2.48 15.28 15.06
CA TYR A 203 1.89 14.02 14.60
C TYR A 203 1.11 13.30 15.71
N PRO A 204 0.16 13.97 16.40
CA PRO A 204 -0.56 13.39 17.55
C PRO A 204 -1.34 12.15 17.15
N VAL A 205 -1.95 12.16 15.96
CA VAL A 205 -2.74 11.05 15.42
C VAL A 205 -1.82 10.13 14.64
N GLY A 206 -1.67 8.89 15.10
CA GLY A 206 -0.85 7.90 14.40
C GLY A 206 -1.50 7.36 13.14
N PHE A 207 -0.67 6.82 12.24
CA PHE A 207 -1.13 6.23 10.98
C PHE A 207 -2.25 5.19 11.15
N GLY A 208 -2.21 4.38 12.24
CA GLY A 208 -3.24 3.40 12.57
C GLY A 208 -4.61 4.03 12.85
N ASP A 209 -4.63 5.23 13.40
CA ASP A 209 -5.85 5.92 13.82
C ASP A 209 -6.43 6.89 12.77
N ARG A 210 -5.77 7.05 11.62
CA ARG A 210 -6.17 8.02 10.59
C ARG A 210 -7.64 7.90 10.14
N ARG A 211 -8.19 6.68 10.09
CA ARG A 211 -9.59 6.46 9.70
C ARG A 211 -10.57 7.01 10.73
N LYS A 212 -10.17 7.12 11.99
CA LYS A 212 -11.00 7.69 13.07
C LYS A 212 -11.22 9.19 12.90
N LEU A 213 -10.33 9.89 12.18
CA LEU A 213 -10.49 11.31 11.84
C LEU A 213 -11.78 11.61 11.08
N VAL A 214 -12.27 10.67 10.27
CA VAL A 214 -13.40 10.83 9.36
C VAL A 214 -14.66 10.09 9.79
N ARG A 215 -14.63 9.39 10.93
CA ARG A 215 -15.77 8.67 11.51
C ARG A 215 -16.27 9.37 12.76
N ALA A 216 -17.60 9.52 12.89
CA ALA A 216 -18.24 10.13 14.07
C ALA A 216 -17.83 9.40 15.36
N ALA A 217 -17.86 8.06 15.36
CA ALA A 217 -17.44 7.23 16.50
C ALA A 217 -15.93 7.37 16.87
N GLY A 218 -15.14 8.02 16.01
CA GLY A 218 -13.72 8.28 16.23
C GLY A 218 -13.42 9.61 16.90
N HIS A 219 -14.39 10.54 16.93
CA HIS A 219 -14.20 11.94 17.33
C HIS A 219 -13.49 12.08 18.68
N ASP A 220 -14.05 11.52 19.74
CA ASP A 220 -13.50 11.67 21.10
C ASP A 220 -12.10 11.03 21.23
N LYS A 221 -11.84 9.93 20.53
CA LYS A 221 -10.53 9.27 20.51
C LYS A 221 -9.47 10.13 19.85
N ILE A 222 -9.82 10.86 18.80
CA ILE A 222 -8.93 11.80 18.13
C ILE A 222 -8.75 13.05 19.01
N ALA A 223 -9.84 13.60 19.53
CA ALA A 223 -9.79 14.78 20.42
C ALA A 223 -8.87 14.54 21.64
N ALA A 224 -8.92 13.35 22.22
CA ALA A 224 -8.06 12.96 23.35
C ALA A 224 -6.55 12.87 22.99
N GLN A 225 -6.22 12.65 21.70
CA GLN A 225 -4.82 12.62 21.23
C GLN A 225 -4.27 14.03 20.93
N VAL A 226 -5.16 14.98 20.64
CA VAL A 226 -4.81 16.37 20.32
C VAL A 226 -4.71 17.17 21.61
N ARG A 227 -3.48 17.40 22.05
CA ARG A 227 -3.16 18.05 23.34
C ARG A 227 -3.03 19.58 23.19
N PRO A 228 -2.94 20.33 24.31
CA PRO A 228 -2.67 21.76 24.28
C PRO A 228 -1.40 22.14 23.51
N GLU A 229 -0.35 21.37 23.58
CA GLU A 229 0.92 21.61 22.88
C GLU A 229 0.90 21.24 21.38
N THR A 230 -0.12 20.54 20.91
CA THR A 230 -0.24 20.18 19.49
C THR A 230 -0.40 21.41 18.61
N VAL A 231 0.48 21.58 17.63
CA VAL A 231 0.45 22.68 16.65
C VAL A 231 0.06 22.23 15.25
N SER A 232 0.23 20.95 14.94
CA SER A 232 -0.17 20.37 13.64
C SER A 232 -0.83 19.01 13.80
N ILE A 233 -1.67 18.64 12.82
CA ILE A 233 -2.28 17.32 12.72
C ILE A 233 -2.08 16.82 11.29
N HIS A 234 -1.41 15.68 11.13
CA HIS A 234 -1.18 15.08 9.82
C HIS A 234 -2.32 14.12 9.45
N PHE A 235 -2.95 14.33 8.29
CA PHE A 235 -4.14 13.56 7.89
C PHE A 235 -3.82 12.30 7.08
N TYR A 236 -2.58 12.11 6.63
CA TYR A 236 -2.21 11.01 5.73
C TYR A 236 -3.05 11.01 4.44
N GLY A 237 -3.12 12.17 3.78
CA GLY A 237 -4.10 12.57 2.78
C GLY A 237 -4.37 11.53 1.69
N ARG A 238 -3.33 10.94 1.08
CA ARG A 238 -3.50 9.88 0.08
C ARG A 238 -4.32 8.69 0.59
N ARG A 239 -4.09 8.29 1.85
CA ARG A 239 -4.76 7.11 2.44
C ARG A 239 -6.15 7.46 2.94
N ILE A 240 -6.31 8.65 3.50
CA ILE A 240 -7.60 9.09 4.00
C ILE A 240 -8.56 9.40 2.85
N LYS A 241 -8.09 10.01 1.75
CA LYS A 241 -8.91 10.28 0.55
C LYS A 241 -9.44 8.99 -0.07
N ARG A 242 -8.60 7.98 -0.23
CA ARG A 242 -9.03 6.66 -0.70
C ARG A 242 -10.09 6.05 0.23
N PHE A 243 -9.90 6.17 1.55
CA PHE A 243 -10.88 5.68 2.51
C PHE A 243 -12.20 6.43 2.40
N ILE A 244 -12.18 7.77 2.36
CA ILE A 244 -13.36 8.62 2.23
C ILE A 244 -14.08 8.36 0.89
N GLY A 245 -13.35 8.27 -0.22
CA GLY A 245 -13.91 7.98 -1.54
C GLY A 245 -14.71 6.68 -1.59
N ASN A 246 -14.27 5.67 -0.82
CA ASN A 246 -14.99 4.40 -0.66
C ASN A 246 -16.16 4.46 0.34
N HIS A 247 -16.38 5.61 1.02
CA HIS A 247 -17.38 5.78 2.07
C HIS A 247 -18.19 7.06 1.87
N GLY A 248 -18.70 7.29 0.66
CA GLY A 248 -19.58 8.41 0.34
C GLY A 248 -18.90 9.71 -0.06
N GLY A 249 -17.57 9.74 -0.15
CA GLY A 249 -16.79 10.88 -0.65
C GLY A 249 -16.59 12.03 0.32
N VAL A 250 -17.27 12.03 1.48
CA VAL A 250 -17.21 13.06 2.52
C VAL A 250 -17.00 12.43 3.90
N PRO A 251 -16.47 13.18 4.89
CA PRO A 251 -16.37 12.68 6.26
C PRO A 251 -17.75 12.52 6.89
N GLU A 252 -17.91 11.57 7.81
CA GLU A 252 -19.15 11.39 8.55
C GLU A 252 -19.48 12.66 9.34
N PRO A 253 -20.76 13.12 9.31
CA PRO A 253 -21.20 14.22 10.15
C PRO A 253 -20.91 13.95 11.63
N GLY A 254 -20.30 14.93 12.32
CA GLY A 254 -19.86 14.78 13.72
C GLY A 254 -18.48 14.13 13.87
N SER A 255 -17.81 13.74 12.80
CA SER A 255 -16.41 13.31 12.86
C SER A 255 -15.45 14.48 13.17
N TYR A 256 -14.22 14.16 13.55
CA TYR A 256 -13.22 15.19 13.87
C TYR A 256 -12.90 16.07 12.64
N LEU A 257 -12.76 15.49 11.45
CA LEU A 257 -12.52 16.23 10.21
C LEU A 257 -13.73 17.10 9.81
N ASP A 258 -14.96 16.62 10.01
CA ASP A 258 -16.18 17.40 9.79
C ASP A 258 -16.24 18.62 10.72
N ALA A 259 -15.85 18.47 11.98
CA ALA A 259 -15.76 19.60 12.92
C ALA A 259 -14.74 20.65 12.48
N LEU A 260 -13.56 20.23 11.98
CA LEU A 260 -12.56 21.14 11.45
C LEU A 260 -13.04 21.87 10.18
N LEU A 261 -13.71 21.18 9.26
CA LEU A 261 -14.31 21.81 8.07
C LEU A 261 -15.30 22.90 8.45
N ARG A 262 -16.19 22.63 9.40
CA ARG A 262 -17.15 23.62 9.91
C ARG A 262 -16.46 24.80 10.58
N GLN A 263 -15.39 24.55 11.36
CA GLN A 263 -14.60 25.61 12.01
C GLN A 263 -14.04 26.61 10.98
N HIS A 264 -13.66 26.16 9.80
CA HIS A 264 -13.13 26.97 8.71
C HIS A 264 -14.19 27.41 7.68
N GLY A 265 -15.48 27.15 7.95
CA GLY A 265 -16.58 27.52 7.05
C GLY A 265 -16.57 26.79 5.71
N MET A 266 -15.96 25.59 5.66
CA MET A 266 -15.82 24.79 4.45
C MET A 266 -16.88 23.70 4.39
N ALA A 267 -17.51 23.54 3.22
CA ALA A 267 -18.38 22.41 2.91
C ALA A 267 -17.58 21.37 2.09
N PRO A 268 -17.61 20.08 2.46
CA PRO A 268 -16.93 19.07 1.69
C PRO A 268 -17.71 18.76 0.39
N GLU A 269 -17.02 18.82 -0.75
CA GLU A 269 -17.50 18.24 -1.99
C GLU A 269 -17.03 16.78 -2.08
N PRO A 270 -17.86 15.84 -2.59
CA PRO A 270 -17.49 14.43 -2.63
C PRO A 270 -16.16 14.20 -3.36
N VAL A 271 -15.18 13.62 -2.67
CA VAL A 271 -13.94 13.17 -3.30
C VAL A 271 -14.25 11.89 -4.08
N ILE A 272 -14.32 12.02 -5.40
CA ILE A 272 -14.35 10.87 -6.30
C ILE A 272 -12.89 10.52 -6.57
N ASP A 273 -12.39 9.47 -5.95
CA ASP A 273 -11.02 8.97 -6.21
C ASP A 273 -11.01 8.32 -7.62
N LYS A 274 -10.89 9.17 -8.66
CA LYS A 274 -10.56 8.65 -9.98
C LYS A 274 -9.09 8.25 -9.92
N PRO A 275 -8.75 6.96 -10.12
CA PRO A 275 -7.35 6.58 -10.24
C PRO A 275 -6.74 7.41 -11.36
N ALA A 276 -5.64 8.12 -11.06
CA ALA A 276 -4.89 8.84 -12.08
C ALA A 276 -4.60 7.87 -13.23
N PRO A 277 -4.85 8.23 -14.49
CA PRO A 277 -4.50 7.37 -15.62
C PRO A 277 -3.00 7.09 -15.53
N LEU A 278 -2.65 5.80 -15.44
CA LEU A 278 -1.26 5.38 -15.50
C LEU A 278 -0.67 5.96 -16.79
N PRO A 279 0.54 6.55 -16.74
CA PRO A 279 1.21 7.03 -17.95
C PRO A 279 1.25 5.86 -18.94
N ALA A 280 0.78 6.09 -20.15
CA ALA A 280 0.83 5.10 -21.22
C ALA A 280 2.27 4.57 -21.32
N PRO A 281 2.47 3.24 -21.45
CA PRO A 281 3.81 2.68 -21.56
C PRO A 281 4.53 3.40 -22.71
N ALA A 282 5.70 3.96 -22.42
CA ALA A 282 6.53 4.64 -23.40
C ALA A 282 6.73 3.68 -24.58
N LYS A 283 6.16 4.03 -25.73
CA LYS A 283 6.37 3.27 -26.97
C LYS A 283 7.88 3.25 -27.20
N LYS A 284 8.50 2.07 -27.06
CA LYS A 284 9.88 1.86 -27.48
C LYS A 284 9.96 2.25 -28.95
N ARG A 285 10.50 3.42 -29.24
CA ARG A 285 10.88 3.78 -30.58
C ARG A 285 11.95 2.78 -31.02
N ARG A 286 11.57 1.91 -31.93
CA ARG A 286 12.48 1.05 -32.67
C ARG A 286 13.36 2.00 -33.51
N ALA A 287 14.59 2.24 -33.07
CA ALA A 287 15.59 2.86 -33.91
C ALA A 287 15.90 1.88 -35.04
N VAL A 288 15.40 2.20 -36.21
CA VAL A 288 15.87 1.58 -37.46
C VAL A 288 17.19 2.26 -37.77
N ALA A 289 18.29 1.60 -37.41
CA ALA A 289 19.61 1.99 -37.91
C ALA A 289 19.72 1.49 -39.35
N MET A 290 19.75 2.41 -40.29
CA MET A 290 20.32 2.14 -41.61
C MET A 290 21.84 1.95 -41.40
N VAL A 291 22.33 0.78 -41.70
CA VAL A 291 23.75 0.49 -41.83
C VAL A 291 24.06 0.52 -43.31
N GLU A 292 24.82 1.55 -43.72
CA GLU A 292 25.56 1.49 -45.00
C GLU A 292 26.78 0.60 -44.81
N GLU A 293 26.93 -0.36 -45.72
CA GLU A 293 28.08 -1.24 -45.84
C GLU A 293 29.31 -0.47 -46.30
N THR A 294 30.42 -0.58 -45.57
CA THR A 294 31.75 -0.59 -46.20
C THR A 294 32.61 -1.60 -45.41
N GLY A 295 33.12 -2.57 -46.15
CA GLY A 295 33.90 -3.69 -45.61
C GLY A 295 35.33 -3.37 -45.25
N ALA A 296 35.84 -4.16 -44.31
CA ALA A 296 37.20 -4.72 -44.32
C ALA A 296 37.33 -5.77 -43.22
N ALA A 297 37.72 -6.96 -43.58
CA ALA A 297 37.94 -8.10 -42.72
C ALA A 297 39.24 -7.99 -41.91
N VAL A 298 39.14 -8.26 -40.57
CA VAL A 298 40.28 -8.77 -39.80
C VAL A 298 39.77 -9.86 -38.85
N ALA A 299 40.29 -11.06 -39.01
CA ALA A 299 39.99 -12.20 -38.16
C ALA A 299 40.63 -12.04 -36.77
N ALA A 300 39.82 -12.17 -35.72
CA ALA A 300 40.29 -12.42 -34.38
C ALA A 300 39.49 -13.58 -33.75
N GLN A 301 40.22 -14.51 -33.19
CA GLN A 301 39.76 -15.79 -32.66
C GLN A 301 38.71 -15.62 -31.55
N ALA A 302 37.64 -16.37 -31.68
CA ALA A 302 36.54 -16.41 -30.70
C ALA A 302 36.91 -17.22 -29.47
N SER A 303 36.91 -16.59 -28.30
CA SER A 303 36.75 -17.28 -27.01
C SER A 303 35.26 -17.66 -26.83
N PRO A 304 34.93 -18.78 -26.18
CA PRO A 304 33.57 -19.25 -26.08
C PRO A 304 32.70 -18.27 -25.25
N ALA A 305 31.63 -17.83 -25.85
CA ALA A 305 30.62 -16.99 -25.21
C ALA A 305 30.02 -17.70 -23.99
N VAL A 306 30.20 -17.13 -22.81
CA VAL A 306 29.42 -17.47 -21.63
C VAL A 306 27.97 -17.09 -21.95
N ALA A 307 27.08 -18.07 -21.98
CA ALA A 307 25.65 -17.84 -22.20
C ALA A 307 25.14 -16.83 -21.18
N SER A 308 24.59 -15.71 -21.69
CA SER A 308 23.95 -14.70 -20.85
C SER A 308 22.84 -15.36 -20.03
N ALA A 309 22.85 -15.15 -18.69
CA ALA A 309 21.77 -15.60 -17.83
C ALA A 309 20.42 -15.07 -18.36
N PRO A 310 19.36 -15.92 -18.42
CA PRO A 310 18.07 -15.49 -18.91
C PRO A 310 17.56 -14.31 -18.05
N THR A 311 17.10 -13.26 -18.71
CA THR A 311 16.42 -12.13 -18.07
C THR A 311 15.32 -12.67 -17.16
N PRO A 312 15.22 -12.26 -15.88
CA PRO A 312 14.16 -12.73 -14.99
C PRO A 312 12.80 -12.44 -15.63
N VAL A 313 12.04 -13.47 -15.94
CA VAL A 313 10.67 -13.30 -16.44
C VAL A 313 9.86 -12.71 -15.30
N ALA A 314 9.40 -11.46 -15.46
CA ALA A 314 8.57 -10.80 -14.46
C ALA A 314 7.36 -11.68 -14.14
N ASN A 315 7.09 -11.93 -12.85
CA ASN A 315 5.94 -12.71 -12.40
C ASN A 315 4.64 -12.01 -12.85
N PRO A 316 3.89 -12.57 -13.82
CA PRO A 316 2.72 -11.91 -14.39
C PRO A 316 1.57 -11.78 -13.37
N LEU A 317 1.49 -12.65 -12.37
CA LEU A 317 0.47 -12.58 -11.33
C LEU A 317 0.76 -11.43 -10.35
N THR A 318 2.03 -11.26 -9.96
CA THR A 318 2.44 -10.11 -9.15
C THR A 318 2.18 -8.79 -9.86
N ALA A 319 2.49 -8.72 -11.16
CA ALA A 319 2.22 -7.54 -11.97
C ALA A 319 0.71 -7.20 -12.04
N LEU A 320 -0.17 -8.20 -12.15
CA LEU A 320 -1.62 -8.02 -12.12
C LEU A 320 -2.13 -7.61 -10.74
N ALA A 321 -1.65 -8.24 -9.66
CA ALA A 321 -2.01 -7.89 -8.30
C ALA A 321 -1.66 -6.43 -7.98
N ASP A 322 -0.45 -6.01 -8.35
CA ASP A 322 0.00 -4.63 -8.16
C ASP A 322 -0.81 -3.64 -9.02
N ARG A 323 -1.15 -4.03 -10.25
CA ARG A 323 -1.99 -3.24 -11.17
C ARG A 323 -3.37 -2.97 -10.60
N TYR A 324 -4.04 -3.99 -10.08
CA TYR A 324 -5.38 -3.88 -9.53
C TYR A 324 -5.40 -3.43 -8.05
N GLY A 325 -4.24 -3.36 -7.40
CA GLY A 325 -4.13 -2.98 -6.00
C GLY A 325 -4.57 -4.06 -5.03
N SER A 326 -4.51 -5.34 -5.45
CA SER A 326 -4.74 -6.47 -4.56
C SER A 326 -3.63 -6.55 -3.50
N ASP A 327 -3.99 -6.89 -2.29
CA ASP A 327 -3.04 -7.04 -1.18
C ASP A 327 -2.16 -8.29 -1.30
N LYS A 328 -2.49 -9.21 -2.18
CA LYS A 328 -1.71 -10.41 -2.50
C LYS A 328 -0.42 -10.10 -3.28
N GLY A 329 -0.29 -8.86 -3.82
CA GLY A 329 0.84 -8.39 -4.61
C GLY A 329 2.10 -8.03 -3.82
N SER A 330 3.06 -7.40 -4.52
CA SER A 330 4.39 -7.07 -3.99
C SER A 330 4.33 -6.05 -2.84
N ALA A 331 3.29 -5.24 -2.78
CA ALA A 331 3.14 -4.15 -1.80
C ALA A 331 2.71 -4.62 -0.40
N LYS A 332 2.19 -5.85 -0.24
CA LYS A 332 1.65 -6.34 1.03
C LYS A 332 2.09 -7.79 1.31
N HIS A 333 1.29 -8.81 0.97
CA HIS A 333 1.55 -10.19 1.40
C HIS A 333 2.57 -10.93 0.51
N ARG A 334 2.72 -10.54 -0.76
CA ARG A 334 3.56 -11.22 -1.77
C ARG A 334 3.16 -12.68 -2.01
N TYR A 335 1.92 -13.04 -1.75
CA TYR A 335 1.40 -14.40 -2.01
C TYR A 335 1.48 -14.77 -3.49
N THR A 336 1.41 -13.78 -4.38
CA THR A 336 1.50 -13.98 -5.83
C THR A 336 2.78 -14.65 -6.30
N GLU A 337 3.89 -14.57 -5.55
CA GLU A 337 5.11 -15.29 -5.86
C GLU A 337 4.90 -16.81 -5.73
N LEU A 338 4.32 -17.25 -4.60
CA LEU A 338 3.94 -18.64 -4.38
C LEU A 338 2.85 -19.06 -5.36
N TYR A 339 1.84 -18.24 -5.55
CA TYR A 339 0.69 -18.56 -6.40
C TYR A 339 1.06 -18.70 -7.87
N HIS A 340 1.96 -17.87 -8.38
CA HIS A 340 2.42 -18.04 -9.74
C HIS A 340 3.13 -19.37 -9.95
N MET A 341 3.96 -19.78 -9.00
CA MET A 341 4.63 -21.08 -9.04
C MET A 341 3.62 -22.24 -9.03
N LEU A 342 2.58 -22.16 -8.19
CA LEU A 342 1.57 -23.23 -8.05
C LEU A 342 0.53 -23.22 -9.18
N PHE A 343 0.09 -22.04 -9.62
CA PHE A 343 -1.07 -21.87 -10.50
C PHE A 343 -0.71 -21.74 -11.97
N ASN A 344 0.55 -21.47 -12.32
CA ASN A 344 0.96 -21.32 -13.72
C ASN A 344 0.65 -22.54 -14.61
N PRO A 345 0.72 -23.81 -14.14
CA PRO A 345 0.29 -24.96 -14.92
C PRO A 345 -1.19 -24.95 -15.33
N PHE A 346 -2.03 -24.22 -14.58
CA PHE A 346 -3.47 -24.12 -14.81
C PHE A 346 -3.86 -22.87 -15.60
N ARG A 347 -2.96 -21.90 -15.76
CA ARG A 347 -3.23 -20.54 -16.25
C ARG A 347 -4.03 -20.47 -17.54
N ARG A 348 -3.79 -21.39 -18.47
CA ARG A 348 -4.46 -21.41 -19.79
C ARG A 348 -5.50 -22.53 -19.93
N ARG A 349 -5.79 -23.24 -18.86
CA ARG A 349 -6.77 -24.32 -18.84
C ARG A 349 -8.18 -23.78 -18.60
N ARG A 350 -9.20 -24.51 -19.05
CA ARG A 350 -10.59 -24.26 -18.63
C ARG A 350 -10.81 -24.95 -17.31
N ILE A 351 -10.88 -24.19 -16.23
CA ILE A 351 -11.03 -24.67 -14.85
C ILE A 351 -12.07 -23.84 -14.11
N GLY A 352 -12.61 -24.39 -13.03
CA GLY A 352 -13.24 -23.62 -11.96
C GLY A 352 -12.16 -23.03 -11.05
N PHE A 353 -12.30 -21.79 -10.70
CA PHE A 353 -11.49 -21.09 -9.69
C PHE A 353 -12.45 -20.50 -8.66
N LEU A 354 -12.17 -20.71 -7.39
CA LEU A 354 -12.98 -20.20 -6.28
C LEU A 354 -12.13 -19.33 -5.35
N GLU A 355 -12.58 -18.11 -5.10
CA GLU A 355 -12.07 -17.24 -4.03
C GLU A 355 -13.14 -17.05 -2.97
N MET A 356 -12.79 -17.24 -1.70
CA MET A 356 -13.63 -16.97 -0.54
C MET A 356 -13.05 -15.78 0.21
N GLY A 357 -13.89 -14.75 0.48
CA GLY A 357 -13.43 -13.44 0.94
C GLY A 357 -12.91 -12.59 -0.22
N LEU A 358 -13.72 -11.63 -0.66
CA LEU A 358 -13.45 -10.89 -1.89
C LEU A 358 -12.89 -9.49 -1.64
N LEU A 359 -13.09 -8.94 -0.44
CA LEU A 359 -12.65 -7.58 -0.14
C LEU A 359 -12.46 -7.37 1.36
N ILE A 360 -11.25 -6.95 1.74
CA ILE A 360 -10.87 -6.60 3.12
C ILE A 360 -11.80 -5.54 3.73
N GLY A 361 -12.11 -5.65 5.03
CA GLY A 361 -12.82 -4.63 5.80
C GLY A 361 -14.30 -4.95 6.01
N GLY A 362 -14.70 -6.19 6.03
CA GLY A 362 -16.06 -6.65 6.34
C GLY A 362 -16.33 -6.81 7.86
N PRO A 363 -17.28 -7.67 8.21
CA PRO A 363 -17.66 -7.92 9.61
C PRO A 363 -16.50 -8.39 10.50
N GLU A 364 -15.46 -9.01 9.93
CA GLU A 364 -14.24 -9.40 10.63
C GLU A 364 -13.47 -8.19 11.20
N HIS A 365 -13.70 -7.00 10.65
CA HIS A 365 -13.19 -5.72 11.14
C HIS A 365 -14.25 -4.89 11.89
N GLY A 366 -15.44 -5.46 12.16
CA GLY A 366 -16.55 -4.80 12.83
C GLY A 366 -17.36 -3.86 11.94
N GLU A 367 -17.26 -4.02 10.62
CA GLU A 367 -18.08 -3.27 9.64
C GLU A 367 -19.32 -4.08 9.23
N SER A 368 -20.33 -3.42 8.63
CA SER A 368 -21.52 -4.12 8.13
C SER A 368 -21.19 -5.00 6.93
N ALA A 369 -21.85 -6.16 6.84
CA ALA A 369 -21.83 -6.99 5.63
C ALA A 369 -22.47 -6.28 4.41
N ASP A 370 -23.41 -5.36 4.65
CA ASP A 370 -24.10 -4.58 3.59
C ASP A 370 -23.41 -3.23 3.31
N ARG A 371 -22.13 -3.10 3.63
CA ARG A 371 -21.34 -1.90 3.33
C ARG A 371 -21.26 -1.65 1.82
N PRO A 372 -21.29 -0.39 1.35
CA PRO A 372 -21.09 -0.09 -0.07
C PRO A 372 -19.65 -0.43 -0.49
N THR A 373 -19.53 -1.13 -1.59
CA THR A 373 -18.26 -1.54 -2.20
C THR A 373 -18.26 -1.17 -3.68
N VAL A 374 -17.09 -0.88 -4.25
CA VAL A 374 -16.99 -0.33 -5.62
C VAL A 374 -15.97 -1.05 -6.50
N ASP A 375 -15.17 -1.96 -5.95
CA ASP A 375 -14.15 -2.69 -6.70
C ASP A 375 -13.82 -4.03 -6.03
N LEU A 376 -13.42 -5.01 -6.86
CA LEU A 376 -12.94 -6.34 -6.46
C LEU A 376 -11.55 -6.58 -7.06
N PRO A 377 -10.48 -6.05 -6.45
CA PRO A 377 -9.12 -6.09 -7.00
C PRO A 377 -8.59 -7.51 -7.25
N SER A 378 -8.83 -8.45 -6.33
CA SER A 378 -8.41 -9.85 -6.46
C SER A 378 -9.18 -10.56 -7.58
N VAL A 379 -10.50 -10.36 -7.66
CA VAL A 379 -11.33 -10.95 -8.74
C VAL A 379 -10.88 -10.49 -10.12
N ARG A 380 -10.60 -9.17 -10.29
CA ARG A 380 -10.05 -8.65 -11.55
C ARG A 380 -8.70 -9.27 -11.89
N MET A 381 -7.84 -9.41 -10.89
CA MET A 381 -6.55 -10.08 -11.04
C MET A 381 -6.70 -11.52 -11.50
N TRP A 382 -7.63 -12.29 -10.90
CA TRP A 382 -7.87 -13.68 -11.27
C TRP A 382 -8.44 -13.82 -12.67
N LEU A 383 -9.38 -12.97 -13.05
CA LEU A 383 -9.98 -12.96 -14.41
C LEU A 383 -8.95 -12.72 -15.51
N ASP A 384 -7.98 -11.82 -15.27
CA ASP A 384 -6.90 -11.55 -16.22
C ASP A 384 -5.82 -12.64 -16.19
N TYR A 385 -5.51 -13.17 -15.00
CA TYR A 385 -4.50 -14.22 -14.88
C TYR A 385 -4.95 -15.54 -15.48
N PHE A 386 -6.22 -15.89 -15.31
CA PHE A 386 -6.83 -17.11 -15.84
C PHE A 386 -7.83 -16.80 -16.99
N PRO A 387 -7.37 -16.53 -18.21
CA PRO A 387 -8.23 -16.04 -19.28
C PRO A 387 -9.30 -17.05 -19.75
N LYS A 388 -9.23 -18.31 -19.32
CA LYS A 388 -10.17 -19.38 -19.69
C LYS A 388 -10.92 -19.98 -18.50
N ALA A 389 -10.64 -19.55 -17.27
CA ALA A 389 -11.32 -20.06 -16.09
C ALA A 389 -12.70 -19.41 -15.91
N ARG A 390 -13.60 -20.15 -15.27
CA ARG A 390 -14.75 -19.57 -14.60
C ARG A 390 -14.36 -19.27 -13.14
N VAL A 391 -14.51 -18.02 -12.75
CA VAL A 391 -14.16 -17.53 -11.43
C VAL A 391 -15.43 -17.42 -10.60
N HIS A 392 -15.42 -18.02 -9.42
CA HIS A 392 -16.50 -17.94 -8.45
C HIS A 392 -16.00 -17.20 -7.22
N GLY A 393 -16.85 -16.36 -6.62
CA GLY A 393 -16.55 -15.64 -5.40
C GLY A 393 -17.59 -15.93 -4.33
N LEU A 394 -17.15 -16.24 -3.12
CA LEU A 394 -18.00 -16.38 -1.93
C LEU A 394 -17.66 -15.28 -0.93
N ASP A 395 -18.67 -14.57 -0.43
CA ASP A 395 -18.50 -13.56 0.62
C ASP A 395 -19.82 -13.37 1.38
N VAL A 396 -19.73 -12.94 2.64
CA VAL A 396 -20.88 -12.57 3.44
C VAL A 396 -21.45 -11.20 3.03
N SER A 397 -20.58 -10.30 2.53
CA SER A 397 -20.98 -9.02 1.94
C SER A 397 -21.55 -9.22 0.53
N ASP A 398 -22.40 -8.30 0.10
CA ASP A 398 -23.02 -8.39 -1.22
C ASP A 398 -22.12 -7.77 -2.29
N PHE A 399 -21.71 -8.60 -3.25
CA PHE A 399 -20.94 -8.23 -4.44
C PHE A 399 -21.68 -8.58 -5.74
N SER A 400 -22.99 -8.76 -5.69
CA SER A 400 -23.82 -9.07 -6.87
C SER A 400 -23.81 -7.98 -7.94
N TRP A 401 -23.39 -6.77 -7.58
CA TRP A 401 -23.18 -5.64 -8.49
C TRP A 401 -21.97 -5.80 -9.44
N PHE A 402 -21.03 -6.72 -9.14
CA PHE A 402 -19.87 -6.93 -10.01
C PHE A 402 -20.22 -7.93 -11.11
N GLU A 403 -20.45 -7.42 -12.30
CA GLU A 403 -20.83 -8.22 -13.48
C GLU A 403 -19.64 -8.51 -14.39
N HIS A 404 -19.44 -9.77 -14.71
CA HIS A 404 -18.48 -10.23 -15.72
C HIS A 404 -18.86 -11.62 -16.24
N GLU A 405 -18.76 -11.87 -17.55
CA GLU A 405 -19.20 -13.11 -18.22
C GLU A 405 -18.60 -14.41 -17.66
N ARG A 406 -17.43 -14.32 -17.02
CA ARG A 406 -16.69 -15.44 -16.42
C ARG A 406 -16.65 -15.39 -14.89
N PHE A 407 -17.40 -14.50 -14.24
CA PHE A 407 -17.51 -14.40 -12.80
C PHE A 407 -18.92 -14.70 -12.31
N THR A 408 -19.01 -15.44 -11.22
CA THR A 408 -20.29 -15.70 -10.52
C THR A 408 -20.08 -15.47 -9.03
N PHE A 409 -20.90 -14.60 -8.45
CA PHE A 409 -20.91 -14.33 -7.02
C PHE A 409 -21.94 -15.20 -6.30
N HIS A 410 -21.58 -15.68 -5.12
CA HIS A 410 -22.45 -16.41 -4.20
C HIS A 410 -22.36 -15.76 -2.82
N ARG A 411 -23.46 -15.17 -2.32
CA ARG A 411 -23.49 -14.66 -0.97
C ARG A 411 -23.49 -15.83 0.03
N CYS A 412 -22.52 -15.87 0.95
CA CYS A 412 -22.29 -16.99 1.82
C CYS A 412 -21.59 -16.59 3.12
N ASP A 413 -22.12 -17.03 4.27
CA ASP A 413 -21.46 -16.92 5.57
C ASP A 413 -20.61 -18.17 5.82
N MET A 414 -19.29 -17.97 6.00
CA MET A 414 -18.34 -19.06 6.31
C MET A 414 -18.53 -19.67 7.70
N GLY A 415 -19.29 -19.02 8.57
CA GLY A 415 -19.73 -19.59 9.85
C GLY A 415 -20.84 -20.64 9.71
N ASP A 416 -21.54 -20.68 8.58
CA ASP A 416 -22.66 -21.61 8.31
C ASP A 416 -22.28 -22.63 7.24
N ARG A 417 -21.92 -23.85 7.66
CA ARG A 417 -21.56 -24.97 6.80
C ARG A 417 -22.63 -25.29 5.75
N SER A 418 -23.92 -25.11 6.09
CA SER A 418 -25.02 -25.40 5.16
C SER A 418 -25.09 -24.40 4.01
N GLN A 419 -24.75 -23.12 4.27
CA GLN A 419 -24.62 -22.12 3.21
C GLN A 419 -23.44 -22.42 2.29
N ILE A 420 -22.28 -22.78 2.87
CA ILE A 420 -21.09 -23.18 2.10
C ILE A 420 -21.43 -24.37 1.21
N ALA A 421 -22.04 -25.42 1.76
CA ALA A 421 -22.41 -26.63 1.03
C ALA A 421 -23.35 -26.32 -0.17
N ARG A 422 -24.35 -25.45 0.03
CA ARG A 422 -25.27 -24.99 -1.04
C ARG A 422 -24.54 -24.18 -2.11
N ALA A 423 -23.71 -23.21 -1.71
CA ALA A 423 -22.97 -22.38 -2.66
C ALA A 423 -22.04 -23.22 -3.52
N VAL A 424 -21.29 -24.13 -2.93
CA VAL A 424 -20.33 -24.99 -3.64
C VAL A 424 -21.02 -26.01 -4.56
N ALA A 425 -22.21 -26.50 -4.20
CA ALA A 425 -23.00 -27.39 -5.07
C ALA A 425 -23.43 -26.73 -6.38
N GLY A 426 -23.51 -25.39 -6.43
CA GLY A 426 -23.85 -24.62 -7.63
C GLY A 426 -22.65 -24.20 -8.50
N ILE A 427 -21.42 -24.57 -8.12
CA ILE A 427 -20.21 -24.19 -8.86
C ILE A 427 -19.94 -25.19 -10.00
N ASP A 428 -19.98 -24.68 -11.24
CA ASP A 428 -19.67 -25.44 -12.45
C ASP A 428 -18.74 -24.63 -13.39
N PRO A 429 -17.59 -25.17 -13.80
CA PRO A 429 -17.01 -26.45 -13.38
C PRO A 429 -16.52 -26.44 -11.93
N ALA A 430 -16.46 -27.60 -11.29
CA ALA A 430 -15.95 -27.76 -9.92
C ALA A 430 -14.57 -27.09 -9.76
N PRO A 431 -14.28 -26.45 -8.61
CA PRO A 431 -13.11 -25.60 -8.46
C PRO A 431 -11.82 -26.44 -8.43
N MET A 432 -10.97 -26.26 -9.43
CA MET A 432 -9.62 -26.84 -9.48
C MET A 432 -8.65 -26.10 -8.56
N ILE A 433 -8.88 -24.81 -8.33
CA ILE A 433 -8.11 -23.98 -7.42
C ILE A 433 -9.09 -23.26 -6.50
N VAL A 434 -8.81 -23.34 -5.20
CA VAL A 434 -9.54 -22.63 -4.15
C VAL A 434 -8.56 -21.75 -3.37
N VAL A 435 -8.94 -20.49 -3.15
CA VAL A 435 -8.23 -19.54 -2.28
C VAL A 435 -9.18 -19.11 -1.18
N ASP A 436 -8.89 -19.50 0.05
CA ASP A 436 -9.63 -19.11 1.25
C ASP A 436 -8.93 -17.91 1.90
N ASP A 437 -9.48 -16.75 1.65
CA ASP A 437 -9.06 -15.43 2.16
C ASP A 437 -10.24 -14.72 2.86
N ALA A 438 -11.17 -15.50 3.44
CA ALA A 438 -12.38 -14.98 4.04
C ALA A 438 -12.13 -14.25 5.37
N SER A 439 -12.80 -14.62 6.45
CA SER A 439 -12.69 -13.93 7.74
C SER A 439 -11.42 -14.26 8.54
N HIS A 440 -10.67 -15.26 8.14
CA HIS A 440 -9.51 -15.85 8.81
C HIS A 440 -9.77 -16.45 10.22
N ALA A 441 -11.03 -16.47 10.68
CA ALA A 441 -11.38 -17.19 11.90
C ALA A 441 -11.15 -18.69 11.70
N SER A 442 -10.50 -19.34 12.68
CA SER A 442 -10.07 -20.74 12.52
C SER A 442 -11.23 -21.68 12.20
N HIS A 443 -12.38 -21.53 12.86
CA HIS A 443 -13.54 -22.38 12.58
C HIS A 443 -14.18 -22.09 11.20
N HIS A 444 -14.10 -20.85 10.69
CA HIS A 444 -14.57 -20.52 9.34
C HIS A 444 -13.71 -21.20 8.27
N GLN A 445 -12.37 -21.12 8.40
CA GLN A 445 -11.43 -21.80 7.51
C GLN A 445 -11.61 -23.32 7.56
N GLN A 446 -11.85 -23.89 8.74
CA GLN A 446 -12.09 -25.31 8.93
C GLN A 446 -13.42 -25.76 8.32
N ASN A 447 -14.51 -25.00 8.54
CA ASN A 447 -15.80 -25.24 7.91
C ASN A 447 -15.70 -25.22 6.39
N ALA A 448 -15.05 -24.18 5.84
CA ALA A 448 -14.84 -24.03 4.40
C ALA A 448 -14.06 -25.22 3.84
N PHE A 449 -12.97 -25.63 4.48
CA PHE A 449 -12.18 -26.77 4.03
C PHE A 449 -13.00 -28.07 4.02
N LEU A 450 -13.75 -28.36 5.09
CA LEU A 450 -14.58 -29.57 5.20
C LEU A 450 -15.69 -29.66 4.13
N GLU A 451 -16.27 -28.53 3.74
CA GLU A 451 -17.36 -28.50 2.77
C GLU A 451 -16.87 -28.41 1.31
N VAL A 452 -15.74 -27.76 1.06
CA VAL A 452 -15.25 -27.48 -0.30
C VAL A 452 -14.27 -28.54 -0.79
N PHE A 453 -13.28 -28.92 0.04
CA PHE A 453 -12.21 -29.84 -0.37
C PHE A 453 -12.72 -31.17 -0.89
N PRO A 454 -13.73 -31.83 -0.30
CA PRO A 454 -14.28 -33.09 -0.84
C PRO A 454 -14.82 -32.97 -2.29
N LYS A 455 -15.33 -31.79 -2.65
CA LYS A 455 -15.98 -31.52 -3.95
C LYS A 455 -15.02 -31.08 -5.05
N MET A 456 -13.76 -30.85 -4.71
CA MET A 456 -12.73 -30.49 -5.69
C MET A 456 -12.37 -31.69 -6.56
N PRO A 457 -12.00 -31.48 -7.82
CA PRO A 457 -11.47 -32.54 -8.67
C PRO A 457 -10.06 -32.97 -8.23
N SER A 458 -9.68 -34.20 -8.59
CA SER A 458 -8.31 -34.71 -8.40
C SER A 458 -7.28 -33.78 -9.08
N GLY A 459 -6.15 -33.57 -8.42
CA GLY A 459 -5.12 -32.60 -8.84
C GLY A 459 -5.42 -31.15 -8.45
N GLY A 460 -6.51 -30.90 -7.73
CA GLY A 460 -6.89 -29.57 -7.26
C GLY A 460 -6.01 -29.04 -6.15
N LEU A 461 -5.93 -27.71 -6.02
CA LEU A 461 -5.16 -27.00 -4.99
C LEU A 461 -6.09 -26.17 -4.12
N TYR A 462 -6.08 -26.44 -2.82
CA TYR A 462 -6.76 -25.64 -1.80
C TYR A 462 -5.74 -24.82 -1.03
N VAL A 463 -5.90 -23.51 -1.04
CA VAL A 463 -4.99 -22.55 -0.37
C VAL A 463 -5.75 -21.83 0.72
N ILE A 464 -5.17 -21.74 1.93
CA ILE A 464 -5.71 -20.99 3.07
C ILE A 464 -4.73 -19.89 3.43
N GLU A 465 -5.18 -18.61 3.35
CA GLU A 465 -4.37 -17.43 3.66
C GLU A 465 -4.42 -17.05 5.15
N ASP A 466 -3.50 -16.20 5.56
CA ASP A 466 -3.47 -15.46 6.82
C ASP A 466 -3.59 -16.32 8.10
N LEU A 467 -2.96 -17.49 8.12
CA LEU A 467 -3.01 -18.46 9.23
C LEU A 467 -2.42 -17.92 10.57
N ARG A 468 -1.76 -16.77 10.57
CA ARG A 468 -1.17 -16.14 11.77
C ARG A 468 -1.97 -14.95 12.28
N TRP A 469 -3.09 -14.62 11.63
CA TRP A 469 -3.97 -13.55 12.06
C TRP A 469 -5.41 -14.06 12.13
N GLN A 470 -6.06 -13.91 13.28
CA GLN A 470 -7.47 -14.21 13.48
C GLN A 470 -8.20 -12.98 14.02
N PRO A 471 -9.41 -12.67 13.54
CA PRO A 471 -10.20 -11.54 14.02
C PRO A 471 -10.73 -11.81 15.43
N LYS A 472 -10.49 -10.88 16.35
CA LYS A 472 -10.97 -11.01 17.74
C LYS A 472 -12.49 -11.11 17.86
N THR A 473 -13.21 -10.62 16.86
CA THR A 473 -14.68 -10.61 16.80
C THR A 473 -15.29 -11.96 16.47
N TYR A 474 -14.55 -12.80 15.74
CA TYR A 474 -15.04 -14.09 15.25
C TYR A 474 -14.32 -15.30 15.84
N GLU A 475 -13.06 -15.15 16.25
CA GLU A 475 -12.29 -16.27 16.73
C GLU A 475 -12.87 -16.84 18.01
N GLN A 476 -13.14 -18.13 18.02
CA GLN A 476 -13.69 -18.84 19.17
C GLN A 476 -12.59 -19.15 20.21
N ALA A 477 -12.91 -18.91 21.48
CA ALA A 477 -11.98 -19.22 22.57
C ALA A 477 -11.75 -20.75 22.68
N GLY A 478 -10.47 -21.15 22.77
CA GLY A 478 -10.10 -22.58 22.97
C GLY A 478 -10.13 -23.44 21.71
N ILE A 479 -10.53 -22.87 20.54
CA ILE A 479 -10.47 -23.62 19.28
C ILE A 479 -9.04 -23.89 18.84
N THR A 480 -8.80 -25.06 18.27
CA THR A 480 -7.53 -25.36 17.60
C THR A 480 -7.34 -24.46 16.39
N LYS A 481 -6.23 -23.73 16.34
CA LYS A 481 -5.92 -22.87 15.20
C LYS A 481 -5.72 -23.69 13.93
N THR A 482 -6.19 -23.17 12.79
CA THR A 482 -6.03 -23.85 11.49
C THR A 482 -4.57 -24.17 11.18
N ALA A 483 -3.64 -23.24 11.52
CA ALA A 483 -2.20 -23.50 11.39
C ALA A 483 -1.72 -24.71 12.20
N ASP A 484 -2.20 -24.85 13.45
CA ASP A 484 -1.80 -25.94 14.35
C ASP A 484 -2.44 -27.27 13.93
N LEU A 485 -3.68 -27.21 13.43
CA LEU A 485 -4.38 -28.37 12.87
C LEU A 485 -3.61 -28.99 11.70
N PHE A 486 -3.22 -28.17 10.70
CA PHE A 486 -2.43 -28.66 9.56
C PHE A 486 -0.99 -29.03 9.97
N ARG A 487 -0.41 -28.40 10.98
CA ARG A 487 0.88 -28.81 11.52
C ARG A 487 0.83 -30.20 12.14
N SER A 488 -0.21 -30.47 12.95
CA SER A 488 -0.37 -31.80 13.55
C SER A 488 -0.44 -32.90 12.48
N TYR A 489 -1.13 -32.63 11.35
CA TYR A 489 -1.17 -33.55 10.21
C TYR A 489 0.21 -33.75 9.56
N LEU A 490 0.98 -32.69 9.40
CA LEU A 490 2.34 -32.81 8.84
C LEU A 490 3.26 -33.63 9.75
N ASP A 491 3.15 -33.43 11.05
CA ASP A 491 4.02 -34.07 12.04
C ASP A 491 3.64 -35.53 12.32
N THR A 492 2.34 -35.83 12.36
CA THR A 492 1.81 -37.12 12.86
C THR A 492 0.97 -37.93 11.87
N ARG A 493 0.63 -37.34 10.73
CA ARG A 493 -0.36 -37.88 9.76
C ARG A 493 -1.77 -38.03 10.35
N ARG A 494 -2.09 -37.23 11.37
CA ARG A 494 -3.38 -37.12 12.01
C ARG A 494 -3.71 -35.67 12.30
N PHE A 495 -4.98 -35.34 12.25
CA PHE A 495 -5.44 -34.02 12.62
C PHE A 495 -5.78 -33.96 14.11
N ALA A 496 -5.04 -33.15 14.89
CA ALA A 496 -5.35 -32.91 16.29
C ALA A 496 -6.21 -31.65 16.42
N HIS A 497 -7.41 -31.80 16.96
CA HIS A 497 -8.36 -30.71 17.18
C HIS A 497 -8.94 -30.76 18.60
N SER A 498 -9.31 -29.57 19.15
CA SER A 498 -9.94 -29.47 20.48
C SER A 498 -11.32 -30.15 20.54
N ASP A 499 -12.01 -30.26 19.40
CA ASP A 499 -13.24 -31.02 19.20
C ASP A 499 -12.89 -32.33 18.46
N SER A 500 -13.19 -33.47 19.09
CA SER A 500 -12.90 -34.80 18.54
C SER A 500 -13.77 -35.15 17.31
N GLY A 501 -14.96 -34.58 17.20
CA GLY A 501 -15.83 -34.74 16.02
C GLY A 501 -15.22 -34.06 14.78
N VAL A 502 -14.75 -32.83 14.94
CA VAL A 502 -14.04 -32.11 13.88
C VAL A 502 -12.74 -32.83 13.52
N ALA A 503 -11.98 -33.33 14.50
CA ALA A 503 -10.78 -34.12 14.22
C ALA A 503 -11.10 -35.36 13.35
N ALA A 504 -12.17 -36.07 13.65
CA ALA A 504 -12.59 -37.23 12.88
C ALA A 504 -13.04 -36.88 11.47
N GLU A 505 -13.74 -35.75 11.26
CA GLU A 505 -14.11 -35.27 9.92
C GLU A 505 -12.85 -34.94 9.07
N PHE A 506 -11.85 -34.26 9.66
CA PHE A 506 -10.59 -34.01 8.98
C PHE A 506 -9.78 -35.28 8.69
N ASP A 507 -9.73 -36.22 9.64
CA ASP A 507 -9.06 -37.51 9.45
C ASP A 507 -9.70 -38.32 8.32
N ALA A 508 -11.01 -38.23 8.12
CA ALA A 508 -11.72 -38.89 7.04
C ALA A 508 -11.29 -38.34 5.63
N LEU A 509 -10.72 -37.16 5.57
CA LEU A 509 -10.21 -36.56 4.33
C LEU A 509 -8.78 -36.97 3.98
N ILE A 510 -8.03 -37.57 4.92
CA ILE A 510 -6.63 -37.96 4.72
C ILE A 510 -6.41 -38.77 3.43
N PRO A 511 -7.24 -39.78 3.10
CA PRO A 511 -7.06 -40.54 1.86
C PRO A 511 -7.15 -39.70 0.57
N ALA A 512 -7.77 -38.51 0.64
CA ALA A 512 -7.92 -37.60 -0.50
C ALA A 512 -6.81 -36.53 -0.54
N ILE A 513 -5.85 -36.53 0.39
CA ILE A 513 -4.76 -35.56 0.43
C ILE A 513 -3.50 -36.16 -0.20
N ALA A 514 -3.15 -35.66 -1.39
CA ALA A 514 -1.89 -36.03 -2.07
C ALA A 514 -0.68 -35.34 -1.45
N GLY A 515 -0.85 -34.13 -0.94
CA GLY A 515 0.23 -33.36 -0.31
C GLY A 515 -0.31 -32.17 0.50
N CYS A 516 0.46 -31.77 1.49
CA CYS A 516 0.17 -30.61 2.32
C CYS A 516 1.47 -29.86 2.62
N MET A 517 1.45 -28.55 2.60
CA MET A 517 2.57 -27.71 3.02
C MET A 517 2.10 -26.44 3.74
N LEU A 518 2.87 -26.03 4.73
CA LEU A 518 2.73 -24.75 5.42
C LEU A 518 3.89 -23.84 5.00
N VAL A 519 3.59 -22.79 4.25
CA VAL A 519 4.58 -21.90 3.67
C VAL A 519 4.58 -20.59 4.45
N PRO A 520 5.75 -20.18 5.04
CA PRO A 520 5.87 -18.85 5.62
C PRO A 520 5.73 -17.78 4.54
N ALA A 521 4.88 -16.78 4.76
CA ALA A 521 4.79 -15.62 3.90
C ALA A 521 5.64 -14.48 4.45
N PHE A 522 6.43 -13.84 3.59
CA PHE A 522 7.30 -12.73 3.98
C PHE A 522 6.59 -11.40 3.72
N TYR A 523 5.92 -10.89 4.74
CA TYR A 523 5.36 -9.56 4.71
C TYR A 523 6.43 -8.51 4.96
N GLN A 524 6.48 -7.44 4.14
CA GLN A 524 7.52 -6.39 4.20
C GLN A 524 7.67 -5.66 5.56
N LYS A 525 6.69 -5.77 6.47
CA LYS A 525 6.71 -5.10 7.78
C LYS A 525 7.06 -6.02 8.95
N GLY A 526 7.72 -7.15 8.70
CA GLY A 526 8.15 -8.06 9.76
C GLY A 526 7.02 -8.87 10.43
N ARG A 527 5.79 -8.81 9.94
CA ARG A 527 4.74 -9.75 10.33
C ARG A 527 5.01 -11.08 9.64
N LYS A 528 5.21 -12.10 10.45
CA LYS A 528 5.29 -13.47 9.96
C LYS A 528 3.87 -13.95 9.72
N ASP A 529 3.51 -14.13 8.45
CA ASP A 529 2.27 -14.78 8.08
C ASP A 529 2.53 -16.18 7.52
N GLN A 530 1.49 -16.95 7.29
CA GLN A 530 1.60 -18.33 6.86
C GLN A 530 0.42 -18.73 5.99
N VAL A 531 0.70 -19.49 4.95
CA VAL A 531 -0.28 -20.04 4.01
C VAL A 531 -0.24 -21.57 4.11
N ALA A 532 -1.40 -22.21 4.16
CA ALA A 532 -1.50 -23.64 3.93
C ALA A 532 -1.84 -23.92 2.46
N VAL A 533 -1.22 -24.92 1.88
CA VAL A 533 -1.56 -25.43 0.55
C VAL A 533 -1.80 -26.93 0.66
N VAL A 534 -2.98 -27.36 0.26
CA VAL A 534 -3.38 -28.78 0.25
C VAL A 534 -3.67 -29.21 -1.19
N HIS A 535 -2.97 -30.25 -1.61
CA HIS A 535 -3.14 -30.86 -2.94
C HIS A 535 -4.07 -32.06 -2.84
N LYS A 536 -5.11 -32.06 -3.65
CA LYS A 536 -6.08 -33.16 -3.71
C LYS A 536 -5.57 -34.31 -4.57
N LEU A 537 -5.71 -35.54 -4.05
CA LEU A 537 -5.35 -36.78 -4.76
C LEU A 537 -6.31 -37.06 -5.93
#